data_f6c61bcc947783b09745e6f775601f7c
#
_entry.id   f6c61bcc947783b09745e6f775601f7c
#
_cell.length_a   1.000
_cell.length_b   1.000
_cell.length_c   1.000
_cell.angle_alpha   90.00
_cell.angle_beta   90.00
_cell.angle_gamma   90.00
#
_symmetry.space_group_name_H-M   'P 1'
#
loop_
_entity.id
_entity.type
_entity.pdbx_description
1 polymer ?
#
loop_
_entity_poly.entity_id
_entity_poly.type
_entity_poly.pdbx_seq_one_letter_code
_entity_poly.pdbx_strand_id
1 'polypeptide(L)'
;MGDAAERNLAPAVTDTAVYAAGSNRVVRLDRQTGSIVWRTTTDGDVTAGVGTDGSHVAVGTSTGKVQVFDAEGKLSWEAKLSSDMEVPPLVGANRVIVKTSDTRITAFDLITGQRVWHYQGQAPALTLRAFSQMAWSPAGILVGQANGRLMALNPNDGRVVFDAVIGQAKGITEVERLIDVVGRPWVDQELMCAAAFQGNVVCMNVQNGRLVWNAKVDAVTGPLADGRLVYEVDDAGRIHAFN
;
A
#
# COMPACT_ATOMS: atom_id res chain seq x y z
N MET A 1 -21.87 -21.53 -4.50
CA MET A 1 -21.59 -20.51 -3.45
C MET A 1 -20.10 -20.28 -3.49
N GLY A 2 -19.65 -19.21 -4.12
CA GLY A 2 -18.23 -18.85 -4.15
C GLY A 2 -17.87 -18.29 -2.77
N ASP A 3 -16.80 -18.79 -2.19
CA ASP A 3 -16.21 -18.24 -0.98
C ASP A 3 -15.99 -16.73 -1.22
N ALA A 4 -16.60 -15.92 -0.34
CA ALA A 4 -16.28 -14.52 -0.27
C ALA A 4 -14.79 -14.44 0.11
N ALA A 5 -13.94 -14.14 -0.87
CA ALA A 5 -12.53 -13.89 -0.61
C ALA A 5 -12.46 -12.88 0.54
N GLU A 6 -11.77 -13.22 1.61
CA GLU A 6 -11.52 -12.29 2.72
C GLU A 6 -10.85 -11.05 2.15
N ARG A 7 -11.63 -9.99 2.00
CA ARG A 7 -11.15 -8.72 1.48
C ARG A 7 -10.57 -7.95 2.65
N ASN A 8 -9.29 -7.78 2.67
CA ASN A 8 -8.60 -7.03 3.74
C ASN A 8 -8.71 -5.51 3.46
N LEU A 9 -9.93 -4.98 3.64
CA LEU A 9 -10.21 -3.56 3.47
C LEU A 9 -9.88 -2.83 4.77
N ALA A 10 -8.86 -1.97 4.72
CA ALA A 10 -8.49 -1.13 5.86
C ALA A 10 -9.16 0.26 5.75
N PRO A 11 -9.69 0.80 6.85
CA PRO A 11 -10.15 2.17 6.88
C PRO A 11 -8.98 3.15 6.76
N ALA A 12 -9.26 4.32 6.18
CA ALA A 12 -8.33 5.44 6.18
C ALA A 12 -8.79 6.51 7.17
N VAL A 13 -7.85 7.03 7.94
CA VAL A 13 -8.13 8.03 9.00
C VAL A 13 -7.38 9.32 8.69
N THR A 14 -8.09 10.43 8.78
CA THR A 14 -7.55 11.79 8.71
C THR A 14 -7.81 12.53 10.01
N ASP A 15 -7.41 13.78 10.11
CA ASP A 15 -7.65 14.58 11.32
C ASP A 15 -9.13 14.79 11.63
N THR A 16 -9.98 14.80 10.62
CA THR A 16 -11.42 15.11 10.75
C THR A 16 -12.36 13.96 10.38
N ALA A 17 -11.88 12.92 9.70
CA ALA A 17 -12.74 11.90 9.14
C ALA A 17 -12.14 10.49 9.22
N VAL A 18 -13.03 9.49 9.21
CA VAL A 18 -12.73 8.09 8.95
C VAL A 18 -13.45 7.68 7.67
N TYR A 19 -12.71 7.11 6.74
CA TYR A 19 -13.24 6.57 5.50
C TYR A 19 -13.17 5.05 5.56
N ALA A 20 -14.27 4.40 5.25
CA ALA A 20 -14.35 2.94 5.19
C ALA A 20 -15.09 2.49 3.93
N ALA A 21 -14.76 1.30 3.47
CA ALA A 21 -15.40 0.69 2.32
C ALA A 21 -15.77 -0.77 2.60
N GLY A 22 -16.84 -1.24 1.96
CA GLY A 22 -17.26 -2.63 2.05
C GLY A 22 -18.38 -2.92 1.07
N SER A 23 -18.44 -4.16 0.53
CA SER A 23 -19.30 -4.49 -0.57
C SER A 23 -19.20 -3.43 -1.68
N ASN A 24 -20.29 -2.85 -2.13
CA ASN A 24 -20.32 -1.81 -3.14
C ASN A 24 -20.50 -0.39 -2.56
N ARG A 25 -19.93 -0.09 -1.39
CA ARG A 25 -20.13 1.19 -0.69
C ARG A 25 -18.83 1.76 -0.15
N VAL A 26 -18.78 3.09 -0.17
CA VAL A 26 -17.81 3.90 0.56
C VAL A 26 -18.57 4.83 1.49
N VAL A 27 -18.07 4.99 2.72
CA VAL A 27 -18.65 5.87 3.73
C VAL A 27 -17.57 6.80 4.29
N ARG A 28 -17.97 8.03 4.57
CA ARG A 28 -17.23 8.99 5.38
C ARG A 28 -17.94 9.19 6.71
N LEU A 29 -17.20 9.02 7.78
CA LEU A 29 -17.67 9.26 9.14
C LEU A 29 -16.92 10.48 9.70
N ASP A 30 -17.61 11.26 10.49
CA ASP A 30 -16.96 12.25 11.34
C ASP A 30 -16.12 11.54 12.41
N ARG A 31 -14.85 11.92 12.55
CA ARG A 31 -13.91 11.22 13.43
C ARG A 31 -14.27 11.34 14.91
N GLN A 32 -14.86 12.46 15.32
CA GLN A 32 -15.16 12.72 16.74
C GLN A 32 -16.47 12.09 17.17
N THR A 33 -17.49 12.16 16.32
CA THR A 33 -18.84 11.74 16.66
C THR A 33 -19.21 10.35 16.15
N GLY A 34 -18.48 9.84 15.17
CA GLY A 34 -18.81 8.60 14.45
C GLY A 34 -20.03 8.73 13.53
N SER A 35 -20.58 9.93 13.38
CA SER A 35 -21.74 10.17 12.54
C SER A 35 -21.40 10.03 11.06
N ILE A 36 -22.30 9.44 10.27
CA ILE A 36 -22.13 9.34 8.83
C ILE A 36 -22.30 10.73 8.21
N VAL A 37 -21.24 11.23 7.56
CA VAL A 37 -21.27 12.49 6.82
C VAL A 37 -21.87 12.25 5.43
N TRP A 38 -21.38 11.21 4.74
CA TRP A 38 -21.95 10.76 3.48
C TRP A 38 -21.67 9.26 3.25
N ARG A 39 -22.45 8.68 2.36
CA ARG A 39 -22.19 7.35 1.77
C ARG A 39 -22.47 7.39 0.28
N THR A 40 -21.67 6.65 -0.47
CA THR A 40 -21.82 6.52 -1.92
C THR A 40 -21.71 5.05 -2.34
N THR A 41 -22.20 4.74 -3.52
CA THR A 41 -22.10 3.42 -4.12
C THR A 41 -20.99 3.40 -5.17
N THR A 42 -20.36 2.25 -5.32
CA THR A 42 -19.32 1.98 -6.32
C THR A 42 -19.87 1.15 -7.47
N ASP A 43 -19.16 1.17 -8.60
CA ASP A 43 -19.40 0.27 -9.72
C ASP A 43 -18.79 -1.11 -9.43
N GLY A 44 -19.60 -1.98 -8.82
CA GLY A 44 -19.19 -3.28 -8.31
C GLY A 44 -18.66 -3.23 -6.88
N ASP A 45 -18.25 -4.39 -6.37
CA ASP A 45 -17.73 -4.52 -5.02
C ASP A 45 -16.35 -3.89 -4.89
N VAL A 46 -16.08 -3.26 -3.75
CA VAL A 46 -14.75 -2.74 -3.44
C VAL A 46 -13.80 -3.90 -3.17
N THR A 47 -12.70 -3.95 -3.91
CA THR A 47 -11.65 -4.97 -3.76
C THR A 47 -10.42 -4.43 -3.04
N ALA A 48 -10.19 -3.11 -3.12
CA ALA A 48 -9.05 -2.45 -2.50
C ALA A 48 -9.40 -1.02 -2.09
N GLY A 49 -9.02 -0.65 -0.92
CA GLY A 49 -9.27 0.70 -0.39
C GLY A 49 -9.20 0.71 1.13
N VAL A 50 -9.24 1.88 1.71
CA VAL A 50 -9.49 3.21 1.13
C VAL A 50 -8.19 3.97 1.05
N GLY A 51 -7.94 4.68 -0.08
CA GLY A 51 -6.90 5.70 -0.16
C GLY A 51 -7.52 7.10 -0.07
N THR A 52 -6.89 8.04 0.63
CA THR A 52 -7.38 9.41 0.75
C THR A 52 -6.26 10.40 1.06
N ASP A 53 -6.43 11.64 0.60
CA ASP A 53 -5.67 12.82 1.01
C ASP A 53 -6.48 13.75 1.95
N GLY A 54 -7.68 13.30 2.37
CA GLY A 54 -8.62 14.09 3.17
C GLY A 54 -9.66 14.84 2.34
N SER A 55 -9.39 15.12 1.07
CA SER A 55 -10.29 15.81 0.14
C SER A 55 -10.84 14.89 -0.95
N HIS A 56 -10.09 13.85 -1.31
CA HIS A 56 -10.48 12.86 -2.29
C HIS A 56 -10.39 11.45 -1.68
N VAL A 57 -11.22 10.56 -2.18
CA VAL A 57 -11.28 9.16 -1.76
C VAL A 57 -11.17 8.27 -2.98
N ALA A 58 -10.24 7.33 -2.96
CA ALA A 58 -10.01 6.38 -4.04
C ALA A 58 -10.20 4.94 -3.58
N VAL A 59 -10.85 4.12 -4.40
CA VAL A 59 -11.05 2.69 -4.19
C VAL A 59 -10.89 1.90 -5.48
N GLY A 60 -10.49 0.64 -5.37
CA GLY A 60 -10.55 -0.33 -6.46
C GLY A 60 -11.82 -1.16 -6.42
N THR A 61 -12.36 -1.50 -7.57
CA THR A 61 -13.59 -2.27 -7.69
C THR A 61 -13.39 -3.60 -8.42
N SER A 62 -14.30 -4.54 -8.17
CA SER A 62 -14.33 -5.86 -8.83
C SER A 62 -14.57 -5.79 -10.34
N THR A 63 -14.96 -4.63 -10.87
CA THR A 63 -15.05 -4.39 -12.31
C THR A 63 -13.70 -4.04 -12.94
N GLY A 64 -12.60 -4.05 -12.16
CA GLY A 64 -11.24 -3.73 -12.59
C GLY A 64 -11.06 -2.25 -12.88
N LYS A 65 -11.67 -1.39 -12.05
CA LYS A 65 -11.54 0.08 -12.13
C LYS A 65 -10.98 0.64 -10.82
N VAL A 66 -10.35 1.80 -10.92
CA VAL A 66 -10.21 2.74 -9.80
C VAL A 66 -11.30 3.79 -9.92
N GLN A 67 -11.99 4.07 -8.82
CA GLN A 67 -12.97 5.15 -8.72
C GLN A 67 -12.51 6.16 -7.69
N VAL A 68 -12.63 7.45 -8.03
CA VAL A 68 -12.23 8.57 -7.18
C VAL A 68 -13.43 9.48 -6.94
N PHE A 69 -13.65 9.76 -5.67
CA PHE A 69 -14.76 10.59 -5.17
C PHE A 69 -14.21 11.87 -4.55
N ASP A 70 -14.98 12.94 -4.65
CA ASP A 70 -14.68 14.24 -4.01
C ASP A 70 -15.03 14.26 -2.51
N ALA A 71 -14.83 15.41 -1.88
CA ALA A 71 -15.10 15.62 -0.45
C ALA A 71 -16.56 15.38 -0.06
N GLU A 72 -17.50 15.54 -1.00
CA GLU A 72 -18.94 15.34 -0.85
C GLU A 72 -19.38 13.91 -1.16
N GLY A 73 -18.46 13.04 -1.60
CA GLY A 73 -18.74 11.64 -1.96
C GLY A 73 -19.32 11.47 -3.37
N LYS A 74 -19.21 12.50 -4.21
CA LYS A 74 -19.61 12.42 -5.62
C LYS A 74 -18.46 11.83 -6.44
N LEU A 75 -18.77 10.96 -7.39
CA LEU A 75 -17.78 10.41 -8.32
C LEU A 75 -17.17 11.53 -9.17
N SER A 76 -15.88 11.74 -9.01
CA SER A 76 -15.11 12.72 -9.81
C SER A 76 -14.68 12.11 -11.13
N TRP A 77 -14.11 10.92 -11.08
CA TRP A 77 -13.68 10.17 -12.27
C TRP A 77 -13.47 8.69 -11.94
N GLU A 78 -13.39 7.89 -12.99
CA GLU A 78 -12.97 6.50 -12.93
C GLU A 78 -12.02 6.15 -14.06
N ALA A 79 -11.18 5.13 -13.85
CA ALA A 79 -10.27 4.62 -14.87
C ALA A 79 -10.19 3.10 -14.83
N LYS A 80 -10.13 2.48 -16.02
CA LYS A 80 -9.91 1.03 -16.18
C LYS A 80 -8.45 0.71 -15.88
N LEU A 81 -8.24 -0.36 -15.13
CA LEU A 81 -6.91 -0.86 -14.76
C LEU A 81 -6.50 -2.04 -15.65
N SER A 82 -5.20 -2.37 -15.62
CA SER A 82 -4.64 -3.50 -16.37
C SER A 82 -4.97 -4.84 -15.72
N SER A 83 -5.15 -4.86 -14.41
CA SER A 83 -5.48 -6.04 -13.61
C SER A 83 -6.13 -5.61 -12.30
N ASP A 84 -6.44 -6.57 -11.43
CA ASP A 84 -7.09 -6.30 -10.15
C ASP A 84 -6.18 -5.50 -9.22
N MET A 85 -6.80 -4.65 -8.42
CA MET A 85 -6.15 -3.91 -7.34
C MET A 85 -6.45 -4.60 -6.01
N GLU A 86 -5.39 -4.97 -5.29
CA GLU A 86 -5.48 -5.74 -4.03
C GLU A 86 -5.06 -4.92 -2.80
N VAL A 87 -4.48 -3.74 -3.01
CA VAL A 87 -4.01 -2.85 -1.93
C VAL A 87 -4.60 -1.46 -2.09
N PRO A 88 -4.77 -0.70 -1.00
CA PRO A 88 -5.29 0.65 -1.07
C PRO A 88 -4.50 1.51 -2.05
N PRO A 89 -5.16 2.30 -2.89
CA PRO A 89 -4.48 3.31 -3.70
C PRO A 89 -3.85 4.36 -2.79
N LEU A 90 -2.75 4.96 -3.23
CA LEU A 90 -2.10 6.04 -2.51
C LEU A 90 -2.53 7.37 -3.12
N VAL A 91 -3.19 8.22 -2.33
CA VAL A 91 -3.68 9.53 -2.76
C VAL A 91 -2.84 10.62 -2.13
N GLY A 92 -2.41 11.60 -2.90
CA GLY A 92 -1.62 12.74 -2.44
C GLY A 92 -0.72 13.31 -3.53
N ALA A 93 -0.05 14.43 -3.27
CA ALA A 93 0.85 15.12 -4.21
C ALA A 93 0.24 15.29 -5.62
N ASN A 94 -1.05 15.62 -5.70
CA ASN A 94 -1.83 15.73 -6.94
C ASN A 94 -1.87 14.44 -7.77
N ARG A 95 -1.74 13.28 -7.14
CA ARG A 95 -1.74 11.96 -7.80
C ARG A 95 -2.64 10.97 -7.07
N VAL A 96 -3.16 10.03 -7.86
CA VAL A 96 -3.69 8.75 -7.39
C VAL A 96 -2.77 7.66 -7.94
N ILE A 97 -2.09 6.94 -7.03
CA ILE A 97 -1.16 5.87 -7.39
C ILE A 97 -1.85 4.54 -7.13
N VAL A 98 -1.86 3.70 -8.13
CA VAL A 98 -2.50 2.37 -8.11
C VAL A 98 -1.45 1.30 -8.36
N LYS A 99 -1.45 0.26 -7.54
CA LYS A 99 -0.67 -0.97 -7.75
C LYS A 99 -1.62 -2.10 -8.08
N THR A 100 -1.38 -2.78 -9.20
CA THR A 100 -2.20 -3.90 -9.67
C THR A 100 -1.45 -5.23 -9.55
N SER A 101 -2.19 -6.34 -9.54
CA SER A 101 -1.67 -7.70 -9.33
C SER A 101 -0.70 -8.16 -10.42
N ASP A 102 -0.72 -7.53 -11.59
CA ASP A 102 0.25 -7.73 -12.68
C ASP A 102 1.57 -6.95 -12.46
N THR A 103 1.85 -6.52 -11.22
CA THR A 103 3.04 -5.76 -10.78
C THR A 103 3.18 -4.37 -11.39
N ARG A 104 2.12 -3.85 -12.00
CA ARG A 104 2.10 -2.51 -12.57
C ARG A 104 1.75 -1.47 -11.50
N ILE A 105 2.46 -0.35 -11.54
CA ILE A 105 2.16 0.83 -10.75
C ILE A 105 1.80 1.96 -11.72
N THR A 106 0.63 2.53 -11.56
CA THR A 106 0.13 3.58 -12.45
C THR A 106 -0.21 4.82 -11.64
N ALA A 107 0.24 5.97 -12.11
CA ALA A 107 -0.14 7.26 -11.56
C ALA A 107 -1.16 7.95 -12.46
N PHE A 108 -2.23 8.41 -11.85
CA PHE A 108 -3.24 9.25 -12.46
C PHE A 108 -3.16 10.65 -11.87
N ASP A 109 -3.47 11.65 -12.66
CA ASP A 109 -3.72 13.01 -12.17
C ASP A 109 -4.95 13.00 -11.27
N LEU A 110 -4.83 13.60 -10.08
CA LEU A 110 -5.87 13.54 -9.05
C LEU A 110 -7.20 14.16 -9.51
N ILE A 111 -7.14 15.22 -10.30
CA ILE A 111 -8.33 15.99 -10.69
C ILE A 111 -8.94 15.46 -11.97
N THR A 112 -8.10 15.15 -12.97
CA THR A 112 -8.58 14.82 -14.32
C THR A 112 -8.73 13.32 -14.55
N GLY A 113 -8.12 12.47 -13.71
CA GLY A 113 -8.08 11.02 -13.91
C GLY A 113 -7.22 10.59 -15.11
N GLN A 114 -6.50 11.49 -15.76
CA GLN A 114 -5.62 11.15 -16.87
C GLN A 114 -4.38 10.41 -16.34
N ARG A 115 -3.98 9.35 -17.05
CA ARG A 115 -2.75 8.63 -16.72
C ARG A 115 -1.52 9.50 -17.00
N VAL A 116 -0.70 9.71 -15.97
CA VAL A 116 0.53 10.51 -16.05
C VAL A 116 1.72 9.65 -16.42
N TRP A 117 1.91 8.54 -15.70
CA TRP A 117 2.97 7.56 -15.96
C TRP A 117 2.55 6.17 -15.50
N HIS A 118 3.32 5.17 -15.91
CA HIS A 118 3.27 3.83 -15.32
C HIS A 118 4.67 3.26 -15.20
N TYR A 119 4.84 2.40 -14.21
CA TYR A 119 6.02 1.56 -13.99
C TYR A 119 5.60 0.10 -14.10
N GLN A 120 6.37 -0.72 -14.82
CA GLN A 120 6.15 -2.16 -14.90
C GLN A 120 7.23 -2.88 -14.11
N GLY A 121 6.83 -3.50 -12.99
CA GLY A 121 7.69 -4.36 -12.21
C GLY A 121 7.92 -5.72 -12.88
N GLN A 122 8.91 -6.46 -12.40
CA GLN A 122 9.12 -7.86 -12.77
C GLN A 122 8.23 -8.73 -11.89
N ALA A 123 7.43 -9.57 -12.50
CA ALA A 123 6.66 -10.58 -11.78
C ALA A 123 7.56 -11.82 -11.56
N PRO A 124 7.84 -12.22 -10.30
CA PRO A 124 8.49 -13.50 -10.05
C PRO A 124 7.55 -14.66 -10.40
N ALA A 125 8.12 -15.85 -10.58
CA ALA A 125 7.36 -17.05 -10.95
C ALA A 125 6.32 -17.43 -9.87
N LEU A 126 6.60 -17.13 -8.60
CA LEU A 126 5.73 -17.34 -7.46
C LEU A 126 5.79 -16.14 -6.53
N THR A 127 4.63 -15.66 -6.08
CA THR A 127 4.49 -14.58 -5.11
C THR A 127 3.57 -15.00 -3.99
N LEU A 128 3.84 -14.51 -2.79
CA LEU A 128 2.82 -14.45 -1.76
C LEU A 128 1.84 -13.34 -2.14
N ARG A 129 0.54 -13.55 -1.92
CA ARG A 129 -0.42 -12.45 -1.92
C ARG A 129 -0.25 -11.65 -0.62
N ALA A 130 0.95 -11.10 -0.42
CA ALA A 130 1.37 -10.48 0.84
C ALA A 130 0.92 -9.03 1.00
N PHE A 131 -0.01 -8.55 0.18
CA PHE A 131 -0.62 -7.21 0.25
C PHE A 131 0.40 -6.09 0.54
N SER A 132 1.54 -6.14 -0.16
CA SER A 132 2.56 -5.10 -0.04
C SER A 132 2.01 -3.75 -0.47
N GLN A 133 1.73 -2.90 0.52
CA GLN A 133 1.15 -1.58 0.32
C GLN A 133 2.22 -0.55 -0.05
N MET A 134 1.76 0.60 -0.50
CA MET A 134 2.60 1.76 -0.81
C MET A 134 2.57 2.77 0.33
N ALA A 135 3.61 3.60 0.43
CA ALA A 135 3.66 4.71 1.38
C ALA A 135 4.29 5.95 0.75
N TRP A 136 3.80 7.14 1.13
CA TRP A 136 4.50 8.40 0.85
C TRP A 136 5.75 8.51 1.73
N SER A 137 6.84 9.01 1.15
CA SER A 137 8.06 9.34 1.88
C SER A 137 8.73 10.58 1.27
N PRO A 138 9.66 11.23 1.98
CA PRO A 138 10.49 12.28 1.39
C PRO A 138 11.30 11.81 0.17
N ALA A 139 11.64 10.52 0.09
CA ALA A 139 12.32 9.93 -1.05
C ALA A 139 11.39 9.64 -2.26
N GLY A 140 10.07 9.77 -2.09
CA GLY A 140 9.06 9.45 -3.10
C GLY A 140 8.04 8.42 -2.64
N ILE A 141 7.50 7.64 -3.57
CA ILE A 141 6.54 6.59 -3.29
C ILE A 141 7.29 5.31 -2.97
N LEU A 142 7.25 4.86 -1.72
CA LEU A 142 7.80 3.56 -1.34
C LEU A 142 6.88 2.44 -1.80
N VAL A 143 7.47 1.43 -2.43
CA VAL A 143 6.77 0.27 -2.97
C VAL A 143 7.54 -0.99 -2.64
N GLY A 144 6.96 -1.85 -1.82
CA GLY A 144 7.47 -3.20 -1.61
C GLY A 144 7.24 -4.08 -2.84
N GLN A 145 8.23 -4.90 -3.16
CA GLN A 145 8.23 -5.82 -4.29
C GLN A 145 8.20 -7.27 -3.82
N ALA A 146 7.69 -8.12 -4.70
CA ALA A 146 7.60 -9.57 -4.52
C ALA A 146 8.97 -10.30 -4.68
N ASN A 147 10.06 -9.66 -4.46
CA ASN A 147 11.41 -10.25 -4.50
C ASN A 147 12.27 -9.76 -3.34
N GLY A 148 11.63 -9.33 -2.26
CA GLY A 148 12.28 -8.83 -1.06
C GLY A 148 12.96 -7.47 -1.25
N ARG A 149 12.53 -6.68 -2.23
CA ARG A 149 13.09 -5.34 -2.49
C ARG A 149 12.09 -4.25 -2.13
N LEU A 150 12.61 -3.15 -1.60
CA LEU A 150 11.87 -1.90 -1.41
C LEU A 150 12.43 -0.89 -2.38
N MET A 151 11.59 -0.34 -3.23
CA MET A 151 11.99 0.76 -4.11
C MET A 151 11.21 2.04 -3.78
N ALA A 152 11.81 3.19 -4.13
CA ALA A 152 11.13 4.46 -4.17
C ALA A 152 10.98 4.92 -5.62
N LEU A 153 9.77 5.37 -5.96
CA LEU A 153 9.45 5.96 -7.27
C LEU A 153 9.24 7.46 -7.13
N ASN A 154 9.75 8.21 -8.10
CA ASN A 154 9.45 9.63 -8.21
C ASN A 154 7.96 9.82 -8.56
N PRO A 155 7.18 10.58 -7.77
CA PRO A 155 5.75 10.74 -7.98
C PRO A 155 5.39 11.48 -9.29
N ASN A 156 6.33 12.22 -9.88
CA ASN A 156 6.07 13.02 -11.08
C ASN A 156 6.23 12.22 -12.38
N ASP A 157 7.21 11.29 -12.43
CA ASP A 157 7.57 10.59 -13.67
C ASP A 157 7.71 9.08 -13.53
N GLY A 158 7.56 8.52 -12.32
CA GLY A 158 7.63 7.08 -12.06
C GLY A 158 9.03 6.47 -12.14
N ARG A 159 10.09 7.28 -12.25
CA ARG A 159 11.47 6.77 -12.24
C ARG A 159 11.84 6.21 -10.88
N VAL A 160 12.63 5.14 -10.89
CA VAL A 160 13.21 4.58 -9.67
C VAL A 160 14.25 5.55 -9.12
N VAL A 161 14.00 6.03 -7.90
CA VAL A 161 14.91 6.93 -7.17
C VAL A 161 15.90 6.12 -6.36
N PHE A 162 15.43 5.06 -5.73
CA PHE A 162 16.26 4.13 -4.99
C PHE A 162 15.65 2.73 -5.02
N ASP A 163 16.50 1.71 -4.80
CA ASP A 163 16.11 0.31 -4.78
C ASP A 163 17.02 -0.45 -3.80
N ALA A 164 16.43 -0.98 -2.73
CA ALA A 164 17.14 -1.63 -1.65
C ALA A 164 16.64 -3.06 -1.41
N VAL A 165 17.57 -3.93 -1.00
CA VAL A 165 17.26 -5.31 -0.59
C VAL A 165 16.85 -5.32 0.88
N ILE A 166 15.61 -5.74 1.16
CA ILE A 166 15.07 -5.94 2.51
C ILE A 166 15.30 -7.38 2.95
N GLY A 167 15.18 -8.30 2.02
CA GLY A 167 15.42 -9.70 2.26
C GLY A 167 16.02 -10.38 1.05
N GLN A 168 16.78 -11.45 1.27
CA GLN A 168 17.39 -12.26 0.20
C GLN A 168 16.78 -13.66 0.22
N ALA A 169 16.29 -14.09 -0.94
CA ALA A 169 15.80 -15.45 -1.13
C ALA A 169 16.89 -16.48 -0.77
N LYS A 170 16.55 -17.44 0.08
CA LYS A 170 17.43 -18.51 0.51
C LYS A 170 16.69 -19.83 0.34
N GLY A 171 17.36 -20.83 -0.23
CA GLY A 171 16.77 -22.15 -0.41
C GLY A 171 16.91 -22.67 -1.84
N ILE A 172 16.53 -23.94 -2.03
CA ILE A 172 16.64 -24.67 -3.29
C ILE A 172 15.31 -24.68 -4.04
N THR A 173 14.21 -24.77 -3.30
CA THR A 173 12.85 -24.80 -3.87
C THR A 173 12.27 -23.40 -4.08
N GLU A 174 11.32 -23.28 -4.99
CA GLU A 174 10.61 -22.01 -5.26
C GLU A 174 9.88 -21.49 -4.00
N VAL A 175 9.34 -22.38 -3.16
CA VAL A 175 8.67 -22.02 -1.90
C VAL A 175 9.65 -21.47 -0.87
N GLU A 176 10.84 -22.07 -0.73
CA GLU A 176 11.90 -21.57 0.16
C GLU A 176 12.47 -20.22 -0.29
N ARG A 177 12.25 -19.86 -1.56
CA ARG A 177 12.73 -18.61 -2.17
C ARG A 177 11.70 -17.49 -2.12
N LEU A 178 10.50 -17.74 -1.57
CA LEU A 178 9.50 -16.69 -1.36
C LEU A 178 10.01 -15.69 -0.34
N ILE A 179 10.10 -14.43 -0.74
CA ILE A 179 10.67 -13.36 0.09
C ILE A 179 10.03 -12.01 -0.26
N ASP A 180 8.72 -11.95 -0.20
CA ASP A 180 8.00 -10.71 -0.53
C ASP A 180 8.10 -9.68 0.59
N VAL A 181 8.21 -8.40 0.23
CA VAL A 181 7.98 -7.33 1.20
C VAL A 181 6.52 -7.32 1.59
N VAL A 182 6.24 -7.35 2.89
CA VAL A 182 4.90 -7.48 3.45
C VAL A 182 4.38 -6.18 4.02
N GLY A 183 3.06 -6.00 3.95
CA GLY A 183 2.35 -4.87 4.55
C GLY A 183 2.77 -3.51 4.02
N ARG A 184 2.57 -2.48 4.84
CA ARG A 184 2.88 -1.09 4.51
C ARG A 184 4.25 -0.71 5.09
N PRO A 185 5.17 -0.15 4.30
CA PRO A 185 6.38 0.46 4.84
C PRO A 185 6.04 1.59 5.82
N TRP A 186 6.69 1.61 6.97
CA TRP A 186 6.58 2.72 7.91
C TRP A 186 7.63 3.80 7.60
N VAL A 187 7.24 5.06 7.74
CA VAL A 187 8.09 6.20 7.38
C VAL A 187 7.83 7.36 8.33
N ASP A 188 8.90 8.00 8.78
CA ASP A 188 8.87 9.32 9.40
C ASP A 188 9.85 10.28 8.71
N GLN A 189 10.35 11.29 9.42
CA GLN A 189 11.29 12.29 8.89
C GLN A 189 12.72 11.75 8.71
N GLU A 190 13.12 10.75 9.48
CA GLU A 190 14.48 10.24 9.55
C GLU A 190 14.61 8.80 9.06
N LEU A 191 13.62 7.96 9.36
CA LEU A 191 13.64 6.53 9.12
C LEU A 191 12.53 6.08 8.16
N MET A 192 12.86 5.07 7.36
CA MET A 192 11.92 4.24 6.65
C MET A 192 12.19 2.78 6.99
N CYS A 193 11.15 2.05 7.39
CA CYS A 193 11.24 0.65 7.76
C CYS A 193 10.34 -0.20 6.87
N ALA A 194 10.82 -1.38 6.50
CA ALA A 194 10.06 -2.38 5.77
C ALA A 194 10.40 -3.78 6.27
N ALA A 195 9.47 -4.70 6.12
CA ALA A 195 9.64 -6.08 6.51
C ALA A 195 9.45 -7.02 5.31
N ALA A 196 10.14 -8.13 5.31
CA ALA A 196 10.01 -9.17 4.30
C ALA A 196 9.65 -10.51 4.94
N PHE A 197 8.73 -11.23 4.31
CA PHE A 197 8.40 -12.62 4.66
C PHE A 197 9.65 -13.48 4.56
N GLN A 198 9.87 -14.39 5.51
CA GLN A 198 11.08 -15.22 5.65
C GLN A 198 12.39 -14.42 5.63
N GLY A 199 12.34 -13.14 5.97
CA GLY A 199 13.45 -12.20 5.80
C GLY A 199 13.83 -11.46 7.07
N ASN A 200 13.86 -10.15 6.92
CA ASN A 200 14.25 -9.22 7.96
C ASN A 200 13.22 -8.08 8.05
N VAL A 201 13.20 -7.43 9.22
CA VAL A 201 12.80 -6.02 9.34
C VAL A 201 14.05 -5.19 9.12
N VAL A 202 13.97 -4.21 8.23
CA VAL A 202 15.09 -3.34 7.86
C VAL A 202 14.65 -1.90 8.01
N CYS A 203 15.41 -1.11 8.77
CA CYS A 203 15.24 0.33 8.87
C CYS A 203 16.42 1.05 8.24
N MET A 204 16.11 2.04 7.41
CA MET A 204 17.05 2.83 6.63
C MET A 204 16.82 4.31 6.86
N ASN A 205 17.85 5.10 6.71
CA ASN A 205 17.72 6.55 6.71
C ASN A 205 16.98 7.00 5.45
N VAL A 206 15.92 7.80 5.63
CA VAL A 206 15.03 8.23 4.54
C VAL A 206 15.70 9.17 3.53
N GLN A 207 16.74 9.91 3.95
CA GLN A 207 17.42 10.90 3.12
C GLN A 207 18.41 10.27 2.13
N ASN A 208 19.11 9.20 2.55
CA ASN A 208 20.20 8.62 1.78
C ASN A 208 20.11 7.10 1.56
N GLY A 209 19.04 6.45 2.05
CA GLY A 209 18.82 5.01 1.89
C GLY A 209 19.84 4.11 2.63
N ARG A 210 20.68 4.68 3.50
CA ARG A 210 21.67 3.87 4.25
C ARG A 210 20.97 3.04 5.30
N LEU A 211 21.42 1.78 5.42
CA LEU A 211 21.00 0.88 6.48
C LEU A 211 21.34 1.49 7.85
N VAL A 212 20.34 1.60 8.71
CA VAL A 212 20.50 1.99 10.12
C VAL A 212 20.61 0.72 10.96
N TRP A 213 19.64 -0.19 10.84
CA TRP A 213 19.69 -1.50 11.47
C TRP A 213 18.81 -2.51 10.72
N ASN A 214 19.02 -3.79 10.99
CA ASN A 214 18.14 -4.87 10.59
C ASN A 214 18.00 -5.91 11.70
N ALA A 215 16.91 -6.66 11.70
CA ALA A 215 16.68 -7.79 12.57
C ALA A 215 15.99 -8.91 11.79
N LYS A 216 16.37 -10.17 12.07
CA LYS A 216 15.70 -11.32 11.46
C LYS A 216 14.34 -11.52 12.14
N VAL A 217 13.28 -11.41 11.36
CA VAL A 217 11.90 -11.69 11.78
C VAL A 217 11.17 -12.27 10.57
N ASP A 218 10.48 -13.39 10.75
CA ASP A 218 9.63 -13.97 9.71
C ASP A 218 8.29 -13.20 9.71
N ALA A 219 8.35 -11.97 9.17
CA ALA A 219 7.29 -10.98 9.24
C ALA A 219 6.08 -11.36 8.39
N VAL A 220 4.88 -11.10 8.89
CA VAL A 220 3.61 -11.31 8.17
C VAL A 220 2.84 -10.01 7.94
N THR A 221 3.26 -8.92 8.59
CA THR A 221 2.68 -7.58 8.46
C THR A 221 3.73 -6.57 8.03
N GLY A 222 3.36 -5.30 7.90
CA GLY A 222 4.33 -4.21 7.81
C GLY A 222 4.67 -3.65 9.18
N PRO A 223 5.87 -3.09 9.36
CA PRO A 223 6.31 -2.54 10.63
C PRO A 223 5.47 -1.33 11.03
N LEU A 224 5.29 -1.14 12.32
CA LEU A 224 4.71 0.05 12.93
C LEU A 224 5.71 0.67 13.90
N ALA A 225 5.69 1.98 14.07
CA ALA A 225 6.50 2.62 15.09
C ALA A 225 5.73 3.74 15.81
N ASP A 226 6.13 3.99 17.04
CA ASP A 226 5.57 5.04 17.90
C ASP A 226 6.51 6.24 18.10
N GLY A 227 7.59 6.31 17.29
CA GLY A 227 8.66 7.30 17.39
C GLY A 227 9.76 6.93 18.37
N ARG A 228 9.61 5.81 19.11
CA ARG A 228 10.61 5.29 20.06
C ARG A 228 11.00 3.86 19.76
N LEU A 229 10.03 3.02 19.45
CA LEU A 229 10.21 1.60 19.14
C LEU A 229 9.58 1.29 17.80
N VAL A 230 10.17 0.33 17.10
CA VAL A 230 9.61 -0.29 15.91
C VAL A 230 9.06 -1.66 16.30
N TYR A 231 7.81 -1.92 15.93
CA TYR A 231 7.10 -3.15 16.24
C TYR A 231 6.89 -3.96 14.97
N GLU A 232 7.03 -5.28 15.09
CA GLU A 232 6.76 -6.22 14.01
C GLU A 232 6.08 -7.48 14.55
N VAL A 233 5.22 -8.09 13.73
CA VAL A 233 4.54 -9.34 14.06
C VAL A 233 5.09 -10.46 13.19
N ASP A 234 5.53 -11.56 13.83
CA ASP A 234 6.00 -12.75 13.13
C ASP A 234 4.86 -13.73 12.79
N ASP A 235 5.21 -14.77 12.02
CA ASP A 235 4.29 -15.84 11.58
C ASP A 235 3.71 -16.69 12.73
N ALA A 236 4.33 -16.67 13.91
CA ALA A 236 3.82 -17.29 15.13
C ALA A 236 2.89 -16.37 15.95
N GLY A 237 2.61 -15.15 15.46
CA GLY A 237 1.79 -14.14 16.13
C GLY A 237 2.50 -13.42 17.27
N ARG A 238 3.81 -13.50 17.39
CA ARG A 238 4.60 -12.80 18.41
C ARG A 238 4.89 -11.37 17.97
N ILE A 239 4.81 -10.43 18.91
CA ILE A 239 5.17 -9.04 18.69
C ILE A 239 6.61 -8.83 19.12
N HIS A 240 7.45 -8.38 18.21
CA HIS A 240 8.81 -7.96 18.45
C HIS A 240 8.86 -6.45 18.56
N ALA A 241 9.67 -5.91 19.47
CA ALA A 241 9.90 -4.48 19.63
C ALA A 241 11.41 -4.19 19.59
N PHE A 242 11.79 -3.25 18.73
CA PHE A 242 13.17 -2.85 18.47
C PHE A 242 13.37 -1.37 18.83
N ASN A 243 14.53 -1.06 19.42
CA ASN A 243 14.93 0.31 19.78
C ASN A 243 16.02 0.81 18.81
#